data_0a98bd4af36083ee6acb7a790d367c3a
#
_entry.id   0a98bd4af36083ee6acb7a790d367c3a
#
_cell.length_a   1.000
_cell.length_b   1.000
_cell.length_c   1.000
_cell.angle_alpha   90.00
_cell.angle_beta   90.00
_cell.angle_gamma   90.00
#
_symmetry.space_group_name_H-M   'P 1'
#
loop_
_entity.id
_entity.type
_entity.pdbx_description
1 polymer ?
#
loop_
_entity_poly.entity_id
_entity_poly.type
_entity_poly.pdbx_seq_one_letter_code
_entity_poly.pdbx_strand_id
1 'polypeptide(L)'
;MKSLGVIETRGWVAAIQAVDAACKAAGVTCIGYRKVGSGLVSVCFEGEISAIHAAIERGVEVVKATNLPVNSLVIARPERCIVEALGTLKGHPPRVQTKPAAPMKPVEPVKPVIEPPVDVAEPEAPAAPAPVVEEKNAAHKKGKKA
;
A
#
# COMPACT_ATOMS: atom_id res chain seq x y z
N MET A 1 -12.38 13.04 15.58
CA MET A 1 -11.00 13.52 15.84
C MET A 1 -10.05 12.55 15.19
N LYS A 2 -9.04 13.02 14.45
CA LYS A 2 -8.06 12.11 13.85
C LYS A 2 -6.94 11.82 14.84
N SER A 3 -6.55 10.56 14.90
CA SER A 3 -5.38 10.09 15.65
C SER A 3 -4.13 10.25 14.77
N LEU A 4 -2.98 10.27 15.42
CA LEU A 4 -1.69 10.41 14.77
C LEU A 4 -0.85 9.15 14.98
N GLY A 5 -0.21 8.68 13.92
CA GLY A 5 0.78 7.62 13.96
C GLY A 5 2.11 8.10 13.41
N VAL A 6 3.21 7.65 14.00
CA VAL A 6 4.56 7.95 13.52
C VAL A 6 5.35 6.65 13.44
N ILE A 7 6.06 6.44 12.34
CA ILE A 7 7.07 5.40 12.20
C ILE A 7 8.41 6.09 11.92
N GLU A 8 9.41 5.76 12.71
CA GLU A 8 10.77 6.22 12.51
C GLU A 8 11.66 5.05 12.10
N THR A 9 12.39 5.21 11.00
CA THR A 9 13.25 4.18 10.44
C THR A 9 14.64 4.73 10.18
N ARG A 10 15.61 3.84 10.08
CA ARG A 10 16.93 4.21 9.58
C ARG A 10 16.98 4.01 8.06
N GLY A 11 17.19 5.11 7.34
CA GLY A 11 17.28 5.11 5.88
C GLY A 11 15.97 5.42 5.17
N TRP A 12 16.09 6.02 4.00
CA TRP A 12 14.95 6.47 3.19
C TRP A 12 14.15 5.32 2.60
N VAL A 13 14.84 4.24 2.17
CA VAL A 13 14.18 3.08 1.56
C VAL A 13 13.26 2.38 2.54
N ALA A 14 13.73 2.17 3.78
CA ALA A 14 12.92 1.56 4.83
C ALA A 14 11.69 2.43 5.17
N ALA A 15 11.84 3.76 5.15
CA ALA A 15 10.72 4.69 5.35
C ALA A 15 9.66 4.54 4.27
N ILE A 16 10.05 4.44 3.00
CA ILE A 16 9.11 4.26 1.88
C ILE A 16 8.37 2.91 2.00
N GLN A 17 9.09 1.84 2.33
CA GLN A 17 8.49 0.52 2.54
C GLN A 17 7.47 0.53 3.68
N ALA A 18 7.80 1.20 4.79
CA ALA A 18 6.89 1.36 5.92
C ALA A 18 5.63 2.12 5.54
N VAL A 19 5.76 3.22 4.78
CA VAL A 19 4.61 4.03 4.30
C VAL A 19 3.70 3.21 3.39
N ASP A 20 4.27 2.53 2.42
CA ASP A 20 3.50 1.71 1.47
C ASP A 20 2.73 0.61 2.21
N ALA A 21 3.40 -0.12 3.11
CA ALA A 21 2.79 -1.17 3.90
C ALA A 21 1.68 -0.64 4.82
N ALA A 22 1.92 0.49 5.50
CA ALA A 22 0.95 1.11 6.39
C ALA A 22 -0.30 1.58 5.66
N CYS A 23 -0.15 2.28 4.52
CA CYS A 23 -1.27 2.78 3.73
C CYS A 23 -2.08 1.66 3.05
N LYS A 24 -1.45 0.53 2.74
CA LYS A 24 -2.15 -0.64 2.21
C LYS A 24 -2.89 -1.46 3.26
N ALA A 25 -2.40 -1.44 4.50
CA ALA A 25 -3.01 -2.21 5.58
C ALA A 25 -4.30 -1.59 6.13
N ALA A 26 -4.39 -0.27 6.13
CA ALA A 26 -5.54 0.43 6.70
C ALA A 26 -5.77 1.78 6.03
N GLY A 27 -6.99 2.31 6.19
CA GLY A 27 -7.40 3.61 5.64
C GLY A 27 -6.78 4.79 6.36
N VAL A 28 -5.45 4.92 6.29
CA VAL A 28 -4.70 6.05 6.88
C VAL A 28 -4.16 6.96 5.78
N THR A 29 -3.97 8.24 6.12
CA THR A 29 -3.38 9.22 5.22
C THR A 29 -1.97 9.56 5.70
N CYS A 30 -0.98 9.41 4.83
CA CYS A 30 0.36 9.90 5.12
C CYS A 30 0.38 11.42 5.03
N ILE A 31 0.70 12.10 6.15
CA ILE A 31 0.78 13.57 6.19
C ILE A 31 2.15 14.09 5.76
N GLY A 32 3.16 13.28 5.76
CA GLY A 32 4.49 13.66 5.29
C GLY A 32 5.60 13.02 6.11
N TYR A 33 6.82 13.47 5.87
CA TYR A 33 8.02 12.94 6.50
C TYR A 33 8.98 14.03 6.97
N ARG A 34 9.86 13.66 7.89
CA ARG A 34 10.95 14.49 8.38
C ARG A 34 12.26 13.70 8.45
N LYS A 35 13.33 14.26 7.94
CA LYS A 35 14.69 13.75 8.19
C LYS A 35 15.17 14.32 9.52
N VAL A 36 15.45 13.43 10.46
CA VAL A 36 15.79 13.83 11.86
C VAL A 36 17.30 14.01 12.03
N GLY A 37 18.10 13.39 11.16
CA GLY A 37 19.56 13.35 11.28
C GLY A 37 20.04 11.92 11.48
N SER A 38 21.35 11.70 11.41
CA SER A 38 21.96 10.36 11.58
C SER A 38 21.34 9.25 10.72
N GLY A 39 20.75 9.61 9.57
CA GLY A 39 20.07 8.69 8.69
C GLY A 39 18.65 8.29 9.14
N LEU A 40 18.14 8.91 10.21
CA LEU A 40 16.77 8.67 10.69
C LEU A 40 15.74 9.45 9.87
N VAL A 41 14.64 8.79 9.55
CA VAL A 41 13.49 9.35 8.84
C VAL A 41 12.23 9.01 9.60
N SER A 42 11.49 10.03 10.01
CA SER A 42 10.18 9.89 10.64
C SER A 42 9.09 10.16 9.62
N VAL A 43 8.11 9.26 9.53
CA VAL A 43 6.92 9.37 8.69
C VAL A 43 5.70 9.48 9.57
N CYS A 44 4.80 10.39 9.23
CA CYS A 44 3.60 10.67 10.02
C CYS A 44 2.32 10.32 9.24
N PHE A 45 1.36 9.74 9.96
CA PHE A 45 0.06 9.30 9.43
C PHE A 45 -1.06 9.90 10.25
N GLU A 46 -2.18 10.18 9.61
CA GLU A 46 -3.43 10.53 10.29
C GLU A 46 -4.55 9.56 9.90
N GLY A 47 -5.43 9.30 10.83
CA GLY A 47 -6.58 8.41 10.60
C GLY A 47 -7.37 8.14 11.87
N GLU A 48 -8.28 7.20 11.80
CA GLU A 48 -8.96 6.67 12.98
C GLU A 48 -7.99 5.85 13.84
N ILE A 49 -8.21 5.79 15.14
CA ILE A 49 -7.29 5.14 16.09
C ILE A 49 -7.04 3.66 15.75
N SER A 50 -8.08 2.94 15.39
CA SER A 50 -7.98 1.52 14.99
C SER A 50 -7.18 1.34 13.70
N ALA A 51 -7.41 2.21 12.72
CA ALA A 51 -6.68 2.20 11.45
C ALA A 51 -5.21 2.57 11.66
N ILE A 52 -4.91 3.56 12.52
CA ILE A 52 -3.55 3.93 12.87
C ILE A 52 -2.81 2.76 13.53
N HIS A 53 -3.43 2.03 14.47
CA HIS A 53 -2.79 0.86 15.09
C HIS A 53 -2.44 -0.21 14.05
N ALA A 54 -3.38 -0.60 13.19
CA ALA A 54 -3.15 -1.58 12.15
C ALA A 54 -2.08 -1.15 11.13
N ALA A 55 -2.10 0.12 10.72
CA ALA A 55 -1.12 0.68 9.80
C ALA A 55 0.29 0.68 10.39
N ILE A 56 0.43 1.15 11.65
CA ILE A 56 1.72 1.20 12.35
C ILE A 56 2.27 -0.19 12.57
N GLU A 57 1.45 -1.14 13.03
CA GLU A 57 1.86 -2.53 13.23
C GLU A 57 2.41 -3.14 11.95
N ARG A 58 1.68 -3.00 10.85
CA ARG A 58 2.11 -3.53 9.55
C ARG A 58 3.36 -2.85 9.00
N GLY A 59 3.44 -1.52 9.09
CA GLY A 59 4.62 -0.77 8.67
C GLY A 59 5.88 -1.14 9.45
N VAL A 60 5.76 -1.29 10.76
CA VAL A 60 6.85 -1.72 11.64
C VAL A 60 7.29 -3.16 11.32
N GLU A 61 6.36 -4.07 11.10
CA GLU A 61 6.64 -5.47 10.76
C GLU A 61 7.51 -5.58 9.51
N VAL A 62 7.16 -4.86 8.44
CA VAL A 62 7.92 -4.87 7.18
C VAL A 62 9.35 -4.35 7.37
N VAL A 63 9.53 -3.29 8.17
CA VAL A 63 10.88 -2.76 8.45
C VAL A 63 11.68 -3.71 9.32
N LYS A 64 11.08 -4.34 10.35
CA LYS A 64 11.73 -5.35 11.20
C LYS A 64 12.24 -6.54 10.38
N ALA A 65 11.51 -6.95 9.35
CA ALA A 65 11.92 -8.03 8.46
C ALA A 65 13.25 -7.73 7.73
N THR A 66 13.63 -6.45 7.60
CA THR A 66 14.91 -6.04 7.01
C THR A 66 16.04 -5.88 8.03
N ASN A 67 15.83 -6.25 9.30
CA ASN A 67 16.76 -6.09 10.41
C ASN A 67 17.23 -4.63 10.65
N LEU A 68 16.45 -3.66 10.23
CA LEU A 68 16.73 -2.25 10.48
C LEU A 68 16.01 -1.78 11.76
N PRO A 69 16.63 -0.87 12.53
CA PRO A 69 16.00 -0.29 13.70
C PRO A 69 14.76 0.52 13.30
N VAL A 70 13.67 0.30 14.02
CA VAL A 70 12.39 0.96 13.79
C VAL A 70 11.76 1.33 15.13
N ASN A 71 11.31 2.58 15.25
CA ASN A 71 10.53 3.09 16.37
C ASN A 71 9.15 3.49 15.86
N SER A 72 8.16 3.45 16.74
CA SER A 72 6.80 3.87 16.42
C SER A 72 6.13 4.55 17.58
N LEU A 73 5.19 5.44 17.27
CA LEU A 73 4.40 6.18 18.24
C LEU A 73 2.97 6.30 17.72
N VAL A 74 2.01 6.14 18.63
CA VAL A 74 0.59 6.39 18.35
C VAL A 74 0.05 7.39 19.36
N ILE A 75 -0.62 8.43 18.89
CA ILE A 75 -1.29 9.44 19.69
C ILE A 75 -2.77 9.46 19.33
N ALA A 76 -3.61 8.98 20.23
CA ALA A 76 -5.05 8.86 19.98
C ALA A 76 -5.74 10.23 19.81
N ARG A 77 -5.30 11.23 20.56
CA ARG A 77 -5.85 12.59 20.53
C ARG A 77 -4.72 13.60 20.57
N PRO A 78 -4.12 13.91 19.41
CA PRO A 78 -3.03 14.89 19.37
C PRO A 78 -3.56 16.29 19.69
N GLU A 79 -2.80 17.02 20.48
CA GLU A 79 -3.04 18.44 20.74
C GLU A 79 -2.85 19.27 19.48
N ARG A 80 -3.55 20.41 19.38
CA ARG A 80 -3.48 21.27 18.19
C ARG A 80 -2.07 21.71 17.87
N CYS A 81 -1.28 22.06 18.87
CA CYS A 81 0.11 22.48 18.69
C CYS A 81 0.98 21.39 18.03
N ILE A 82 0.70 20.11 18.29
CA ILE A 82 1.40 18.99 17.65
C ILE A 82 0.99 18.86 16.20
N VAL A 83 -0.31 18.98 15.90
CA VAL A 83 -0.82 18.92 14.52
C VAL A 83 -0.28 20.06 13.68
N GLU A 84 -0.20 21.27 14.23
CA GLU A 84 0.38 22.45 13.56
C GLU A 84 1.88 22.28 13.32
N ALA A 85 2.63 21.78 14.31
CA ALA A 85 4.05 21.51 14.17
C ALA A 85 4.35 20.47 13.09
N LEU A 86 3.47 19.48 12.89
CA LEU A 86 3.56 18.48 11.85
C LEU A 86 3.10 18.99 10.48
N GLY A 87 2.35 20.08 10.41
CA GLY A 87 1.93 20.72 9.16
C GLY A 87 3.09 21.24 8.30
N THR A 88 4.30 21.35 8.87
CA THR A 88 5.52 21.75 8.15
C THR A 88 6.32 20.57 7.57
N LEU A 89 5.77 19.35 7.62
CA LEU A 89 6.43 18.15 7.08
C LEU A 89 6.57 18.24 5.56
N LYS A 90 7.68 17.67 5.06
CA LYS A 90 7.91 17.53 3.62
C LYS A 90 7.04 16.39 3.06
N GLY A 91 6.64 16.52 1.78
CA GLY A 91 5.84 15.50 1.12
C GLY A 91 4.36 15.46 1.57
N HIS A 92 3.89 16.56 2.18
CA HIS A 92 2.47 16.72 2.46
C HIS A 92 1.68 16.70 1.14
N PRO A 93 0.71 15.79 0.95
CA PRO A 93 -0.12 15.82 -0.23
C PRO A 93 -0.85 17.16 -0.30
N PRO A 94 -1.00 17.77 -1.49
CA PRO A 94 -1.74 19.00 -1.61
C PRO A 94 -3.13 18.78 -1.04
N ARG A 95 -3.50 19.58 -0.03
CA ARG A 95 -4.84 19.53 0.56
C ARG A 95 -5.81 19.85 -0.57
N VAL A 96 -6.52 18.86 -1.07
CA VAL A 96 -7.65 19.07 -1.95
C VAL A 96 -8.66 19.87 -1.15
N GLN A 97 -8.68 21.18 -1.35
CA GLN A 97 -9.77 22.00 -0.88
C GLN A 97 -10.98 21.53 -1.68
N THR A 98 -11.82 20.73 -1.07
CA THR A 98 -13.18 20.50 -1.55
C THR A 98 -13.88 21.82 -1.44
N LYS A 99 -13.74 22.64 -2.50
CA LYS A 99 -14.60 23.78 -2.72
C LYS A 99 -16.03 23.24 -2.62
N PRO A 100 -16.91 23.86 -1.83
CA PRO A 100 -18.29 23.41 -1.76
C PRO A 100 -18.81 23.28 -3.19
N ALA A 101 -19.33 22.12 -3.54
CA ALA A 101 -19.86 21.86 -4.87
C ALA A 101 -20.94 22.91 -5.15
N ALA A 102 -20.68 23.75 -6.14
CA ALA A 102 -21.72 24.59 -6.72
C ALA A 102 -22.85 23.67 -7.19
N PRO A 103 -24.13 24.05 -7.02
CA PRO A 103 -25.25 23.19 -7.37
C PRO A 103 -25.14 22.80 -8.86
N MET A 104 -25.06 21.51 -9.10
CA MET A 104 -25.04 20.93 -10.44
C MET A 104 -26.36 21.30 -11.12
N LYS A 105 -26.25 22.01 -12.25
CA LYS A 105 -27.40 22.21 -13.17
C LYS A 105 -27.85 20.80 -13.64
N PRO A 106 -29.16 20.58 -13.82
CA PRO A 106 -29.66 19.32 -14.32
C PRO A 106 -29.03 18.99 -15.67
N VAL A 107 -28.44 17.83 -15.79
CA VAL A 107 -27.92 17.31 -17.07
C VAL A 107 -29.13 16.89 -17.89
N GLU A 108 -29.30 17.46 -19.06
CA GLU A 108 -30.30 17.03 -20.03
C GLU A 108 -30.02 15.57 -20.44
N PRO A 109 -31.08 14.76 -20.68
CA PRO A 109 -30.89 13.35 -21.02
C PRO A 109 -30.25 13.21 -22.40
N VAL A 110 -29.06 12.61 -22.42
CA VAL A 110 -28.36 12.25 -23.66
C VAL A 110 -29.16 11.15 -24.34
N LYS A 111 -29.60 11.39 -25.57
CA LYS A 111 -30.26 10.41 -26.42
C LYS A 111 -29.34 9.19 -26.66
N PRO A 112 -29.83 7.94 -26.64
CA PRO A 112 -29.01 6.79 -26.93
C PRO A 112 -28.58 6.80 -28.40
N VAL A 113 -27.27 6.82 -28.64
CA VAL A 113 -26.69 6.54 -29.94
C VAL A 113 -26.74 5.04 -30.14
N ILE A 114 -27.53 4.59 -31.10
CA ILE A 114 -27.60 3.20 -31.55
C ILE A 114 -26.37 2.96 -32.44
N GLU A 115 -25.39 2.23 -31.94
CA GLU A 115 -24.33 1.69 -32.79
C GLU A 115 -24.84 0.41 -33.50
N PRO A 116 -24.55 0.19 -34.78
CA PRO A 116 -24.97 -0.99 -35.49
C PRO A 116 -24.18 -2.25 -35.04
N PRO A 117 -24.79 -3.45 -35.14
CA PRO A 117 -24.18 -4.67 -34.60
C PRO A 117 -22.96 -5.06 -35.45
N VAL A 118 -21.85 -5.31 -34.74
CA VAL A 118 -20.64 -5.90 -35.32
C VAL A 118 -20.86 -7.41 -35.33
N ASP A 119 -20.67 -7.98 -36.51
CA ASP A 119 -20.78 -9.39 -36.85
C ASP A 119 -19.92 -10.26 -35.94
N VAL A 120 -20.54 -11.22 -35.26
CA VAL A 120 -19.87 -12.17 -34.38
C VAL A 120 -19.36 -13.33 -35.22
N ALA A 121 -18.05 -13.36 -35.45
CA ALA A 121 -17.41 -14.54 -35.97
C ALA A 121 -17.29 -15.61 -34.87
N GLU A 122 -17.77 -16.79 -35.21
CA GLU A 122 -17.86 -18.02 -34.45
C GLU A 122 -16.50 -18.49 -33.91
N PRO A 123 -16.39 -18.95 -32.64
CA PRO A 123 -15.15 -19.49 -32.10
C PRO A 123 -14.96 -20.95 -32.50
N GLU A 124 -13.82 -21.24 -33.17
CA GLU A 124 -13.36 -22.60 -33.40
C GLU A 124 -12.98 -23.32 -32.08
N ALA A 125 -13.31 -24.61 -32.10
CA ALA A 125 -13.22 -25.52 -30.96
C ALA A 125 -11.78 -25.85 -30.51
N PRO A 126 -11.59 -26.29 -29.25
CA PRO A 126 -10.26 -26.57 -28.71
C PRO A 126 -9.66 -27.88 -29.17
N ALA A 127 -8.39 -27.84 -29.53
CA ALA A 127 -7.59 -29.03 -29.84
C ALA A 127 -7.20 -29.77 -28.53
N ALA A 128 -7.25 -31.08 -28.63
CA ALA A 128 -7.04 -32.06 -27.57
C ALA A 128 -5.61 -32.10 -26.99
N PRO A 129 -5.42 -32.64 -25.79
CA PRO A 129 -4.13 -32.68 -25.10
C PRO A 129 -3.24 -33.82 -25.61
N ALA A 130 -1.94 -33.53 -25.77
CA ALA A 130 -0.91 -34.49 -26.08
C ALA A 130 -0.44 -35.27 -24.83
N PRO A 131 0.07 -36.51 -25.01
CA PRO A 131 0.18 -37.48 -23.93
C PRO A 131 1.42 -37.30 -23.03
N VAL A 132 1.21 -37.71 -21.81
CA VAL A 132 2.21 -37.89 -20.75
C VAL A 132 3.23 -38.93 -21.16
N VAL A 133 4.51 -38.61 -21.14
CA VAL A 133 5.60 -39.58 -21.23
C VAL A 133 6.11 -39.83 -19.82
N GLU A 134 5.76 -41.00 -19.33
CA GLU A 134 6.29 -41.63 -18.12
C GLU A 134 7.66 -42.20 -18.46
N GLU A 135 8.72 -41.70 -17.86
CA GLU A 135 10.02 -42.37 -17.93
C GLU A 135 10.46 -42.76 -16.54
N LYS A 136 10.24 -44.04 -16.29
CA LYS A 136 10.89 -44.81 -15.23
C LYS A 136 12.39 -44.83 -15.53
N ASN A 137 13.21 -44.53 -14.56
CA ASN A 137 14.48 -45.22 -14.52
C ASN A 137 14.93 -45.58 -13.11
N ALA A 138 15.16 -46.89 -13.03
CA ALA A 138 15.47 -47.69 -11.93
C ALA A 138 16.92 -47.54 -11.44
N ALA A 139 17.04 -47.72 -10.16
CA ALA A 139 18.13 -48.40 -9.44
C ALA A 139 19.52 -48.53 -10.10
N HIS A 140 20.52 -48.02 -9.43
CA HIS A 140 21.77 -48.79 -9.33
C HIS A 140 22.38 -48.71 -7.93
N LYS A 141 22.56 -49.84 -7.44
CA LYS A 141 22.98 -50.48 -6.21
C LYS A 141 24.50 -50.67 -6.22
N LYS A 142 25.10 -50.70 -5.02
CA LYS A 142 26.42 -51.28 -4.65
C LYS A 142 27.65 -50.42 -4.98
N GLY A 143 28.56 -50.33 -4.05
CA GLY A 143 29.28 -51.24 -3.15
C GLY A 143 30.33 -50.46 -2.36
N LYS A 144 30.42 -50.66 -1.11
CA LYS A 144 31.26 -51.58 -0.38
C LYS A 144 32.78 -51.30 -0.44
N LYS A 145 33.32 -51.08 0.76
CA LYS A 145 34.65 -51.43 1.29
C LYS A 145 35.84 -50.51 0.89
N ALA A 146 36.46 -49.86 1.78
CA ALA A 146 37.48 -50.34 2.76
C ALA A 146 37.81 -49.19 3.70
#